data_578778dd5935c684a9902fa3d9cd51f9
#
_entry.id   578778dd5935c684a9902fa3d9cd51f9
#
_cell.length_a   1.000
_cell.length_b   1.000
_cell.length_c   1.000
_cell.angle_alpha   90.00
_cell.angle_beta   90.00
_cell.angle_gamma   90.00
#
_symmetry.space_group_name_H-M   'P 1'
#
loop_
_entity.id
_entity.type
_entity.pdbx_description
1 polymer ?
#
loop_
_entity_poly.entity_id
_entity_poly.type
_entity_poly.pdbx_seq_one_letter_code
_entity_poly.pdbx_strand_id
1 'polypeptide(L)'
;VQDDYFSYLSRQPFHSIIGPDHERWALVRSVSKFAGPDMCLAVTACDADTAARLELRLSPGTTWVSHLLQRITHSVMTDEDALARIDRAGTHYAERNAAFAALLTERGLPTEAGDGMSLWVELPVAARDVAERLTRRGWLVRTGDDFRLTETDEPSRHMRLTVHDLADGQAESLATDIVEAARAGD
;
A
#
# COMPACT_ATOMS: atom_id res chain seq x y z
N VAL A 1 -3.10 -14.47 -11.54
CA VAL A 1 -1.90 -13.89 -10.91
C VAL A 1 -2.30 -13.26 -9.60
N GLN A 2 -1.57 -13.52 -8.55
CA GLN A 2 -1.69 -12.88 -7.26
C GLN A 2 -0.41 -12.07 -7.01
N ASP A 3 -0.55 -10.78 -6.74
CA ASP A 3 0.56 -9.90 -6.36
C ASP A 3 0.53 -9.69 -4.83
N ASP A 4 1.65 -9.97 -4.19
CA ASP A 4 1.85 -9.81 -2.75
C ASP A 4 3.09 -8.95 -2.52
N TYR A 5 2.86 -7.69 -2.23
CA TYR A 5 3.91 -6.73 -1.90
C TYR A 5 3.86 -6.27 -0.43
N PHE A 6 2.87 -6.74 0.35
CA PHE A 6 2.58 -6.16 1.64
C PHE A 6 2.52 -7.16 2.81
N SER A 7 2.33 -8.47 2.57
CA SER A 7 2.00 -9.46 3.62
C SER A 7 2.96 -9.49 4.82
N TYR A 8 4.24 -9.18 4.62
CA TYR A 8 5.21 -9.09 5.72
C TYR A 8 4.98 -7.92 6.69
N LEU A 9 4.25 -6.89 6.26
CA LEU A 9 3.87 -5.73 7.08
C LEU A 9 2.42 -5.80 7.56
N SER A 10 1.63 -6.72 7.00
CA SER A 10 0.23 -6.94 7.36
C SER A 10 0.07 -7.46 8.78
N ARG A 11 -0.99 -7.04 9.46
CA ARG A 11 -1.44 -7.63 10.74
C ARG A 11 -2.49 -8.70 10.54
N GLN A 12 -2.89 -8.93 9.29
CA GLN A 12 -3.84 -9.98 8.91
C GLN A 12 -3.11 -11.22 8.36
N PRO A 13 -3.66 -12.42 8.55
CA PRO A 13 -3.12 -13.62 7.92
C PRO A 13 -3.11 -13.49 6.39
N PHE A 14 -2.05 -13.97 5.76
CA PHE A 14 -2.01 -14.05 4.31
C PHE A 14 -2.99 -15.11 3.79
N HIS A 15 -3.92 -14.70 2.95
CA HIS A 15 -4.85 -15.59 2.28
C HIS A 15 -4.54 -15.65 0.78
N SER A 16 -4.15 -16.83 0.31
CA SER A 16 -3.96 -17.05 -1.12
C SER A 16 -5.31 -17.26 -1.82
N ILE A 17 -5.47 -16.57 -2.94
CA ILE A 17 -6.57 -16.85 -3.89
C ILE A 17 -6.25 -18.04 -4.81
N ILE A 18 -5.01 -18.53 -4.77
CA ILE A 18 -4.56 -19.68 -5.57
C ILE A 18 -4.95 -20.94 -4.84
N GLY A 19 -5.96 -21.66 -5.37
CA GLY A 19 -6.42 -22.92 -4.85
C GLY A 19 -5.83 -24.13 -5.59
N PRO A 20 -6.07 -25.36 -5.10
CA PRO A 20 -5.53 -26.58 -5.70
C PRO A 20 -6.03 -26.86 -7.12
N ASP A 21 -7.17 -26.28 -7.51
CA ASP A 21 -7.79 -26.48 -8.82
C ASP A 21 -7.29 -25.50 -9.89
N HIS A 22 -6.37 -24.60 -9.53
CA HIS A 22 -5.80 -23.66 -10.49
C HIS A 22 -4.68 -24.33 -11.31
N GLU A 23 -4.95 -24.65 -12.57
CA GLU A 23 -3.95 -25.20 -13.49
C GLU A 23 -2.90 -24.19 -13.88
N ARG A 24 -3.26 -22.89 -13.96
CA ARG A 24 -2.37 -21.77 -14.32
C ARG A 24 -2.41 -20.70 -13.27
N TRP A 25 -1.28 -20.46 -12.66
CA TRP A 25 -1.19 -19.48 -11.58
C TRP A 25 0.22 -18.88 -11.47
N ALA A 26 0.28 -17.71 -10.88
CA ALA A 26 1.52 -17.10 -10.42
C ALA A 26 1.24 -16.29 -9.15
N LEU A 27 2.10 -16.47 -8.14
CA LEU A 27 2.21 -15.62 -6.97
C LEU A 27 3.51 -14.83 -7.09
N VAL A 28 3.42 -13.51 -7.11
CA VAL A 28 4.57 -12.60 -7.16
C VAL A 28 4.71 -11.93 -5.80
N ARG A 29 5.87 -12.08 -5.16
CA ARG A 29 6.20 -11.42 -3.88
C ARG A 29 7.31 -10.42 -4.04
N SER A 30 6.97 -9.14 -3.90
CA SER A 30 7.94 -8.05 -3.91
C SER A 30 8.50 -7.80 -2.52
N VAL A 31 9.80 -7.52 -2.44
CA VAL A 31 10.46 -7.18 -1.17
C VAL A 31 10.54 -5.67 -0.92
N SER A 32 10.17 -4.86 -1.89
CA SER A 32 10.41 -3.40 -1.88
C SER A 32 9.71 -2.65 -0.73
N LYS A 33 8.60 -3.15 -0.22
CA LYS A 33 7.84 -2.45 0.84
C LYS A 33 8.38 -2.70 2.25
N PHE A 34 9.02 -3.85 2.48
CA PHE A 34 9.55 -4.19 3.81
C PHE A 34 11.08 -4.17 3.89
N ALA A 35 11.78 -4.34 2.77
CA ALA A 35 13.24 -4.30 2.73
C ALA A 35 13.82 -2.99 2.16
N GLY A 36 12.96 -2.11 1.63
CA GLY A 36 13.34 -0.80 1.09
C GLY A 36 13.09 -0.65 -0.41
N PRO A 37 12.85 0.59 -0.89
CA PRO A 37 12.45 0.87 -2.27
C PRO A 37 13.56 0.52 -3.29
N ASP A 38 14.83 0.58 -2.91
CA ASP A 38 15.97 0.24 -3.78
C ASP A 38 16.14 -1.27 -3.97
N MET A 39 15.43 -2.07 -3.15
CA MET A 39 15.40 -3.53 -3.28
C MET A 39 14.46 -3.94 -4.41
N CYS A 40 14.83 -3.61 -5.64
CA CYS A 40 14.08 -3.93 -6.85
C CYS A 40 14.11 -5.44 -7.15
N LEU A 41 13.54 -6.24 -6.26
CA LEU A 41 13.49 -7.69 -6.34
C LEU A 41 12.08 -8.19 -6.04
N ALA A 42 11.66 -9.17 -6.84
CA ALA A 42 10.48 -9.98 -6.54
C ALA A 42 10.79 -11.46 -6.76
N VAL A 43 10.12 -12.31 -6.00
CA VAL A 43 10.17 -13.77 -6.16
C VAL A 43 8.83 -14.21 -6.71
N THR A 44 8.87 -15.06 -7.75
CA THR A 44 7.64 -15.61 -8.35
C THR A 44 7.60 -17.12 -8.13
N ALA A 45 6.51 -17.59 -7.56
CA ALA A 45 6.11 -18.99 -7.55
C ALA A 45 4.98 -19.17 -8.56
N CYS A 46 5.05 -20.18 -9.42
CA CYS A 46 4.03 -20.42 -10.43
C CYS A 46 4.02 -21.89 -10.88
N ASP A 47 2.99 -22.27 -11.64
CA ASP A 47 2.98 -23.57 -12.31
C ASP A 47 4.07 -23.67 -13.39
N ALA A 48 4.38 -24.91 -13.83
CA ALA A 48 5.48 -25.19 -14.75
C ALA A 48 5.29 -24.55 -16.13
N ASP A 49 4.07 -24.51 -16.67
CA ASP A 49 3.76 -23.92 -17.98
C ASP A 49 3.93 -22.38 -17.93
N THR A 50 3.47 -21.77 -16.85
CA THR A 50 3.67 -20.33 -16.61
C THR A 50 5.16 -20.01 -16.43
N ALA A 51 5.94 -20.84 -15.71
CA ALA A 51 7.39 -20.67 -15.56
C ALA A 51 8.10 -20.68 -16.92
N ALA A 52 7.84 -21.69 -17.75
CA ALA A 52 8.43 -21.81 -19.08
C ALA A 52 8.13 -20.60 -19.98
N ARG A 53 6.90 -20.07 -19.92
CA ARG A 53 6.50 -18.87 -20.68
C ARG A 53 7.18 -17.59 -20.18
N LEU A 54 7.36 -17.47 -18.85
CA LEU A 54 8.08 -16.34 -18.27
C LEU A 54 9.56 -16.36 -18.67
N GLU A 55 10.21 -17.52 -18.62
CA GLU A 55 11.59 -17.69 -19.06
C GLU A 55 11.77 -17.29 -20.52
N LEU A 56 10.89 -17.74 -21.41
CA LEU A 56 10.92 -17.38 -22.83
C LEU A 56 10.74 -15.87 -23.06
N ARG A 57 9.93 -15.19 -22.26
CA ARG A 57 9.68 -13.74 -22.41
C ARG A 57 10.79 -12.89 -21.82
N LEU A 58 11.37 -13.32 -20.70
CA LEU A 58 12.43 -12.59 -20.01
C LEU A 58 13.80 -12.81 -20.67
N SER A 59 14.03 -13.98 -21.27
CA SER A 59 15.30 -14.35 -21.90
C SER A 59 15.87 -13.35 -22.91
N PRO A 60 15.08 -12.70 -23.79
CA PRO A 60 15.62 -11.74 -24.76
C PRO A 60 16.00 -10.36 -24.20
N GLY A 61 15.57 -10.04 -22.97
CA GLY A 61 15.67 -8.70 -22.40
C GLY A 61 16.49 -8.67 -21.11
N THR A 62 15.82 -8.78 -19.99
CA THR A 62 16.39 -8.70 -18.66
C THR A 62 16.50 -10.09 -18.03
N THR A 63 17.49 -10.84 -18.43
CA THR A 63 17.73 -12.19 -17.87
C THR A 63 18.46 -12.17 -16.55
N TRP A 64 18.89 -10.98 -16.10
CA TRP A 64 19.80 -10.89 -14.96
C TRP A 64 19.19 -10.04 -13.82
N VAL A 65 19.03 -10.67 -12.68
CA VAL A 65 18.68 -10.02 -11.41
C VAL A 65 19.95 -9.92 -10.58
N SER A 66 20.21 -8.76 -10.00
CA SER A 66 21.41 -8.49 -9.22
C SER A 66 21.65 -9.55 -8.12
N HIS A 67 22.75 -10.28 -8.22
CA HIS A 67 23.15 -11.24 -7.19
C HIS A 67 23.39 -10.58 -5.83
N LEU A 68 23.85 -9.32 -5.83
CA LEU A 68 24.01 -8.55 -4.59
C LEU A 68 22.66 -8.33 -3.92
N LEU A 69 21.65 -7.88 -4.64
CA LEU A 69 20.30 -7.67 -4.09
C LEU A 69 19.68 -9.00 -3.63
N GLN A 70 19.90 -10.09 -4.37
CA GLN A 70 19.44 -11.42 -3.93
C GLN A 70 20.09 -11.82 -2.60
N ARG A 71 21.41 -11.61 -2.44
CA ARG A 71 22.11 -11.94 -1.19
C ARG A 71 21.66 -11.06 -0.02
N ILE A 72 21.47 -9.75 -0.25
CA ILE A 72 20.96 -8.85 0.78
C ILE A 72 19.55 -9.27 1.20
N THR A 73 18.67 -9.53 0.23
CA THR A 73 17.32 -10.03 0.50
C THR A 73 17.35 -11.33 1.29
N HIS A 74 18.16 -12.29 0.88
CA HIS A 74 18.32 -13.54 1.62
C HIS A 74 18.76 -13.30 3.06
N SER A 75 19.78 -12.44 3.27
CA SER A 75 20.24 -12.11 4.62
C SER A 75 19.13 -11.50 5.47
N VAL A 76 18.38 -10.53 4.93
CA VAL A 76 17.24 -9.92 5.64
C VAL A 76 16.16 -10.95 6.00
N MET A 77 15.86 -11.86 5.08
CA MET A 77 14.80 -12.86 5.25
C MET A 77 15.18 -14.05 6.13
N THR A 78 16.47 -14.20 6.45
CA THR A 78 16.99 -15.28 7.31
C THR A 78 17.56 -14.78 8.63
N ASP A 79 17.57 -13.47 8.87
CA ASP A 79 18.03 -12.83 10.10
C ASP A 79 16.84 -12.52 11.01
N GLU A 80 16.84 -13.08 12.22
CA GLU A 80 15.74 -12.94 13.18
C GLU A 80 15.55 -11.49 13.63
N ASP A 81 16.64 -10.74 13.81
CA ASP A 81 16.56 -9.32 14.20
C ASP A 81 15.96 -8.46 13.09
N ALA A 82 16.31 -8.74 11.84
CA ALA A 82 15.73 -8.05 10.68
C ALA A 82 14.23 -8.35 10.55
N LEU A 83 13.83 -9.62 10.68
CA LEU A 83 12.41 -10.01 10.67
C LEU A 83 11.63 -9.37 11.81
N ALA A 84 12.20 -9.30 13.03
CA ALA A 84 11.58 -8.62 14.14
C ALA A 84 11.45 -7.10 13.91
N ARG A 85 12.35 -6.46 13.17
CA ARG A 85 12.22 -5.04 12.78
C ARG A 85 11.10 -4.84 11.76
N ILE A 86 10.96 -5.73 10.80
CA ILE A 86 9.87 -5.71 9.81
C ILE A 86 8.53 -5.87 10.52
N ASP A 87 8.42 -6.78 11.48
CA ASP A 87 7.20 -6.99 12.27
C ASP A 87 6.84 -5.73 13.08
N ARG A 88 7.82 -5.12 13.76
CA ARG A 88 7.60 -3.84 14.47
C ARG A 88 7.17 -2.71 13.53
N ALA A 89 7.71 -2.65 12.30
CA ALA A 89 7.26 -1.67 11.31
C ALA A 89 5.80 -1.88 10.92
N GLY A 90 5.38 -3.13 10.71
CA GLY A 90 3.97 -3.47 10.46
C GLY A 90 3.05 -3.04 11.60
N THR A 91 3.46 -3.28 12.85
CA THR A 91 2.73 -2.82 14.04
C THR A 91 2.62 -1.29 14.08
N HIS A 92 3.74 -0.59 13.85
CA HIS A 92 3.78 0.87 13.81
C HIS A 92 2.81 1.43 12.76
N TYR A 93 2.78 0.88 11.55
CA TYR A 93 1.85 1.33 10.51
C TYR A 93 0.39 1.14 10.92
N ALA A 94 0.05 -0.01 11.48
CA ALA A 94 -1.30 -0.30 11.95
C ALA A 94 -1.74 0.68 13.07
N GLU A 95 -0.88 0.92 14.06
CA GLU A 95 -1.14 1.85 15.15
C GLU A 95 -1.33 3.29 14.67
N ARG A 96 -0.45 3.76 13.76
CA ARG A 96 -0.55 5.14 13.21
C ARG A 96 -1.80 5.31 12.36
N ASN A 97 -2.15 4.32 11.55
CA ASN A 97 -3.40 4.33 10.77
C ASN A 97 -4.63 4.35 11.69
N ALA A 98 -4.64 3.51 12.73
CA ALA A 98 -5.74 3.46 13.70
C ALA A 98 -5.91 4.79 14.44
N ALA A 99 -4.82 5.39 14.91
CA ALA A 99 -4.85 6.67 15.59
C ALA A 99 -5.39 7.79 14.68
N PHE A 100 -4.95 7.82 13.41
CA PHE A 100 -5.42 8.85 12.48
C PHE A 100 -6.88 8.64 12.07
N ALA A 101 -7.33 7.40 11.89
CA ALA A 101 -8.74 7.09 11.64
C ALA A 101 -9.63 7.53 12.81
N ALA A 102 -9.17 7.35 14.06
CA ALA A 102 -9.86 7.84 15.24
C ALA A 102 -9.98 9.38 15.23
N LEU A 103 -8.89 10.11 14.90
CA LEU A 103 -8.90 11.57 14.78
C LEU A 103 -9.94 12.07 13.75
N LEU A 104 -10.08 11.42 12.61
CA LEU A 104 -11.09 11.75 11.60
C LEU A 104 -12.50 11.48 12.11
N THR A 105 -12.71 10.32 12.74
CA THR A 105 -14.02 9.92 13.30
C THR A 105 -14.48 10.87 14.39
N GLU A 106 -13.60 11.25 15.31
CA GLU A 106 -13.88 12.23 16.38
C GLU A 106 -14.29 13.61 15.81
N ARG A 107 -13.78 13.98 14.63
CA ARG A 107 -14.10 15.23 13.94
C ARG A 107 -15.33 15.13 13.03
N GLY A 108 -16.00 13.97 13.03
CA GLY A 108 -17.25 13.74 12.31
C GLY A 108 -17.07 13.21 10.87
N LEU A 109 -15.90 12.65 10.55
CA LEU A 109 -15.66 11.92 9.33
C LEU A 109 -15.39 10.44 9.68
N PRO A 110 -16.41 9.57 9.75
CA PRO A 110 -16.25 8.16 10.10
C PRO A 110 -15.23 7.49 9.19
N THR A 111 -14.18 6.91 9.78
CA THR A 111 -13.09 6.29 9.05
C THR A 111 -12.65 5.03 9.76
N GLU A 112 -12.52 3.93 9.03
CA GLU A 112 -11.98 2.68 9.54
C GLU A 112 -10.51 2.53 9.11
N ALA A 113 -9.66 2.10 10.04
CA ALA A 113 -8.30 1.74 9.73
C ALA A 113 -8.28 0.35 9.08
N GLY A 114 -8.05 0.29 7.77
CA GLY A 114 -7.76 -0.95 7.08
C GLY A 114 -6.35 -1.45 7.38
N ASP A 115 -6.07 -2.70 7.01
CA ASP A 115 -4.71 -3.24 7.00
C ASP A 115 -3.94 -2.63 5.82
N GLY A 116 -2.72 -2.17 6.06
CA GLY A 116 -1.91 -1.58 5.01
C GLY A 116 -1.05 -0.41 5.46
N MET A 117 -0.25 0.11 4.52
CA MET A 117 0.61 1.28 4.74
C MET A 117 -0.13 2.61 4.57
N SER A 118 -1.39 2.59 4.17
CA SER A 118 -2.17 3.79 3.86
C SER A 118 -3.61 3.62 4.29
N LEU A 119 -4.24 4.72 4.64
CA LEU A 119 -5.67 4.81 4.87
C LEU A 119 -6.40 5.07 3.55
N TRP A 120 -7.58 4.51 3.44
CA TRP A 120 -8.53 4.78 2.38
C TRP A 120 -9.75 5.44 3.00
N VAL A 121 -9.90 6.74 2.79
CA VAL A 121 -10.91 7.56 3.45
C VAL A 121 -12.03 7.88 2.48
N GLU A 122 -13.26 7.57 2.84
CA GLU A 122 -14.45 7.99 2.11
C GLU A 122 -14.87 9.41 2.53
N LEU A 123 -15.18 10.25 1.55
CA LEU A 123 -15.55 11.64 1.71
C LEU A 123 -17.02 11.86 1.30
N PRO A 124 -17.73 12.82 1.91
CA PRO A 124 -19.10 13.16 1.50
C PRO A 124 -19.17 13.84 0.13
N VAL A 125 -18.06 14.39 -0.36
CA VAL A 125 -17.93 15.14 -1.61
C VAL A 125 -16.86 14.54 -2.51
N ALA A 126 -16.70 15.06 -3.73
CA ALA A 126 -15.67 14.60 -4.67
C ALA A 126 -14.26 14.80 -4.08
N ALA A 127 -13.47 13.72 -4.08
CA ALA A 127 -12.13 13.73 -3.47
C ALA A 127 -11.17 14.72 -4.14
N ARG A 128 -11.33 14.98 -5.45
CA ARG A 128 -10.52 15.96 -6.19
C ARG A 128 -10.70 17.39 -5.64
N ASP A 129 -11.91 17.77 -5.22
CA ASP A 129 -12.19 19.12 -4.72
C ASP A 129 -11.57 19.29 -3.32
N VAL A 130 -11.60 18.23 -2.51
CA VAL A 130 -10.94 18.21 -1.19
C VAL A 130 -9.42 18.24 -1.38
N ALA A 131 -8.87 17.45 -2.29
CA ALA A 131 -7.42 17.40 -2.58
C ALA A 131 -6.90 18.76 -3.05
N GLU A 132 -7.65 19.51 -3.87
CA GLU A 132 -7.29 20.85 -4.30
C GLU A 132 -7.24 21.85 -3.12
N ARG A 133 -8.22 21.77 -2.22
CA ARG A 133 -8.26 22.61 -1.00
C ARG A 133 -7.11 22.29 -0.06
N LEU A 134 -6.78 21.00 0.10
CA LEU A 134 -5.65 20.53 0.90
C LEU A 134 -4.31 20.97 0.31
N THR A 135 -4.18 20.96 -1.02
CA THR A 135 -2.96 21.43 -1.70
C THR A 135 -2.69 22.91 -1.40
N ARG A 136 -3.72 23.75 -1.34
CA ARG A 136 -3.58 25.17 -0.94
C ARG A 136 -3.12 25.36 0.51
N ARG A 137 -3.31 24.33 1.36
CA ARG A 137 -2.86 24.28 2.76
C ARG A 137 -1.50 23.59 2.93
N GLY A 138 -0.88 23.14 1.83
CA GLY A 138 0.44 22.50 1.80
C GLY A 138 0.42 20.97 1.91
N TRP A 139 -0.76 20.33 1.82
CA TRP A 139 -0.88 18.89 1.86
C TRP A 139 -1.02 18.29 0.47
N LEU A 140 -0.23 17.25 0.16
CA LEU A 140 -0.37 16.47 -1.07
C LEU A 140 -1.00 15.13 -0.77
N VAL A 141 -2.14 14.86 -1.40
CA VAL A 141 -2.91 13.63 -1.24
C VAL A 141 -3.21 13.00 -2.61
N ARG A 142 -3.53 11.71 -2.61
CA ARG A 142 -3.95 10.99 -3.82
C ARG A 142 -5.45 10.73 -3.74
N THR A 143 -6.16 11.02 -4.82
CA THR A 143 -7.59 10.71 -4.94
C THR A 143 -7.80 9.29 -5.44
N GLY A 144 -8.97 8.73 -5.18
CA GLY A 144 -9.34 7.41 -5.69
C GLY A 144 -9.41 7.31 -7.22
N ASP A 145 -9.49 8.46 -7.91
CA ASP A 145 -9.46 8.50 -9.37
C ASP A 145 -8.16 7.95 -9.94
N ASP A 146 -7.03 8.16 -9.22
CA ASP A 146 -5.71 7.65 -9.61
C ASP A 146 -5.60 6.11 -9.58
N PHE A 147 -6.56 5.41 -8.98
CA PHE A 147 -6.53 3.97 -8.73
C PHE A 147 -7.63 3.20 -9.45
N ARG A 148 -8.39 3.86 -10.31
CA ARG A 148 -9.45 3.23 -11.10
C ARG A 148 -8.87 2.41 -12.24
N LEU A 149 -9.46 1.25 -12.48
CA LEU A 149 -9.11 0.37 -13.60
C LEU A 149 -9.84 0.75 -14.90
N THR A 150 -10.96 1.46 -14.79
CA THR A 150 -11.78 1.91 -15.90
C THR A 150 -12.00 3.42 -15.81
N GLU A 151 -11.93 4.09 -16.93
CA GLU A 151 -12.30 5.50 -17.02
C GLU A 151 -13.80 5.69 -16.76
N THR A 152 -14.14 6.72 -16.00
CA THR A 152 -15.52 7.14 -15.70
C THR A 152 -15.53 8.64 -15.44
N ASP A 153 -16.62 9.31 -15.84
CA ASP A 153 -16.82 10.74 -15.59
C ASP A 153 -17.20 11.05 -14.14
N GLU A 154 -17.67 10.05 -13.40
CA GLU A 154 -18.03 10.22 -12.00
C GLU A 154 -16.77 10.33 -11.12
N PRO A 155 -16.57 11.46 -10.40
CA PRO A 155 -15.41 11.63 -9.55
C PRO A 155 -15.43 10.67 -8.35
N SER A 156 -14.26 10.17 -7.97
CA SER A 156 -14.13 9.38 -6.75
C SER A 156 -14.43 10.22 -5.51
N ARG A 157 -15.06 9.58 -4.52
CA ARG A 157 -15.21 10.14 -3.18
C ARG A 157 -14.16 9.59 -2.21
N HIS A 158 -13.18 8.85 -2.67
CA HIS A 158 -12.15 8.26 -1.83
C HIS A 158 -10.83 8.97 -1.98
N MET A 159 -10.11 9.03 -0.88
CA MET A 159 -8.77 9.60 -0.80
C MET A 159 -7.82 8.63 -0.10
N ARG A 160 -6.63 8.45 -0.67
CA ARG A 160 -5.56 7.65 -0.06
C ARG A 160 -4.62 8.55 0.72
N LEU A 161 -4.42 8.22 1.99
CA LEU A 161 -3.53 8.93 2.90
C LEU A 161 -2.42 8.02 3.40
N THR A 162 -1.20 8.57 3.47
CA THR A 162 -0.05 7.95 4.11
C THR A 162 0.30 8.79 5.33
N VAL A 163 0.12 8.26 6.54
CA VAL A 163 0.12 9.05 7.77
C VAL A 163 1.15 8.59 8.81
N HIS A 164 1.87 7.52 8.55
CA HIS A 164 2.74 6.88 9.53
C HIS A 164 3.96 7.72 9.94
N ASP A 165 4.42 8.66 9.11
CA ASP A 165 5.56 9.54 9.37
C ASP A 165 5.15 10.95 9.87
N LEU A 166 3.86 11.22 10.01
CA LEU A 166 3.40 12.50 10.51
C LEU A 166 3.73 12.64 12.00
N ALA A 167 4.28 13.80 12.41
CA ALA A 167 4.32 14.17 13.81
C ALA A 167 2.89 14.38 14.35
N ASP A 168 2.68 14.20 15.67
CA ASP A 168 1.33 14.24 16.25
C ASP A 168 0.59 15.55 15.96
N GLY A 169 1.24 16.69 16.09
CA GLY A 169 0.65 17.98 15.71
C GLY A 169 0.33 18.12 14.22
N GLN A 170 1.08 17.48 13.34
CA GLN A 170 0.79 17.44 11.90
C GLN A 170 -0.41 16.52 11.62
N ALA A 171 -0.53 15.41 12.32
CA ALA A 171 -1.66 14.50 12.18
C ALA A 171 -2.98 15.20 12.57
N GLU A 172 -2.99 15.91 13.71
CA GLU A 172 -4.14 16.69 14.15
C GLU A 172 -4.51 17.81 13.16
N SER A 173 -3.51 18.53 12.65
CA SER A 173 -3.71 19.60 11.65
C SER A 173 -4.28 19.03 10.36
N LEU A 174 -3.72 17.95 9.84
CA LEU A 174 -4.20 17.30 8.61
C LEU A 174 -5.64 16.79 8.78
N ALA A 175 -5.94 16.14 9.92
CA ALA A 175 -7.30 15.65 10.18
C ALA A 175 -8.33 16.79 10.21
N THR A 176 -7.98 17.93 10.82
CA THR A 176 -8.81 19.14 10.85
C THR A 176 -9.00 19.69 9.43
N ASP A 177 -7.91 19.85 8.69
CA ASP A 177 -7.93 20.38 7.33
C ASP A 177 -8.76 19.52 6.37
N ILE A 178 -8.71 18.17 6.50
CA ILE A 178 -9.54 17.26 5.71
C ILE A 178 -11.02 17.49 5.98
N VAL A 179 -11.41 17.52 7.25
CA VAL A 179 -12.81 17.68 7.65
C VAL A 179 -13.36 19.04 7.21
N GLU A 180 -12.60 20.12 7.39
CA GLU A 180 -12.98 21.44 6.91
C GLU A 180 -13.08 21.49 5.38
N ALA A 181 -12.12 20.92 4.68
CA ALA A 181 -12.13 20.87 3.23
C ALA A 181 -13.31 20.05 2.67
N ALA A 182 -13.72 18.99 3.36
CA ALA A 182 -14.88 18.20 2.99
C ALA A 182 -16.22 18.91 3.24
N ARG A 183 -16.31 19.76 4.27
CA ARG A 183 -17.52 20.55 4.58
C ARG A 183 -17.72 21.77 3.69
N ALA A 184 -16.67 22.37 3.17
CA ALA A 184 -16.74 23.56 2.34
C ALA A 184 -17.34 23.32 0.93
N GLY A 185 -17.89 22.16 0.68
CA GLY A 185 -18.58 21.78 -0.56
C GLY A 185 -20.10 21.86 -0.48
N ASP A 186 -20.63 22.16 0.69
CA ASP A 186 -22.02 22.51 0.92
C ASP A 186 -22.19 24.06 0.84
#